data_acf27ad88cf8481020fdabf59fde97ca
#
_entry.id   acf27ad88cf8481020fdabf59fde97ca
#
_cell.length_a   1.000
_cell.length_b   1.000
_cell.length_c   1.000
_cell.angle_alpha   90.00
_cell.angle_beta   90.00
_cell.angle_gamma   90.00
#
_symmetry.space_group_name_H-M   'P 1'
#
loop_
_entity.id
_entity.type
_entity.pdbx_description
1 polymer ?
#
loop_
_entity_poly.entity_id
_entity_poly.type
_entity_poly.pdbx_seq_one_letter_code
_entity_poly.pdbx_strand_id
1 'polypeptide(L)'
;RLYVDSHTSEDPDGGIAWNTISIYELEVYGGNPDEKMSMSDVLNEIQVETPKTGDKKLKVTLPEVEGYTVEYNGTDFEQIIDEDLTIYQPISDKDVKVSFKITDNDTNDYKFKEIAVTVPGSQKNDETANKAPNVLPELAEWNGGHGNYTVSKGARIVYKDSSLQKTAEALANDYEDITGKSIAVVKGESKTGDITLALTKDKSLGLQDEGYLMDIDDSINIKAETTTGAYWATRTILQSIK
;
A
#
# COMPACT_ATOMS: atom_id res chain seq x y z
N ARG A 1 -40.54 -12.43 -25.13
CA ARG A 1 -41.99 -12.62 -25.17
C ARG A 1 -42.64 -11.68 -24.17
N LEU A 2 -43.48 -10.72 -24.65
CA LEU A 2 -44.21 -9.83 -23.76
C LEU A 2 -45.49 -10.51 -23.34
N TYR A 3 -45.76 -10.58 -22.04
CA TYR A 3 -47.02 -11.08 -21.48
C TYR A 3 -47.77 -9.87 -20.87
N VAL A 4 -49.05 -9.75 -21.20
CA VAL A 4 -49.93 -8.77 -20.61
C VAL A 4 -50.99 -9.48 -19.83
N ASP A 5 -50.98 -9.34 -18.50
CA ASP A 5 -51.89 -10.06 -17.61
C ASP A 5 -53.29 -9.44 -17.60
N SER A 6 -53.42 -8.13 -17.77
CA SER A 6 -54.69 -7.45 -17.82
C SER A 6 -54.59 -6.16 -18.59
N HIS A 7 -55.69 -5.71 -19.15
CA HIS A 7 -55.87 -4.40 -19.76
C HIS A 7 -57.31 -3.92 -19.47
N THR A 8 -57.47 -2.61 -19.44
CA THR A 8 -58.81 -2.01 -19.30
C THR A 8 -59.55 -2.13 -20.63
N SER A 9 -60.76 -2.74 -20.59
CA SER A 9 -61.66 -2.84 -21.72
C SER A 9 -62.79 -1.79 -21.67
N GLU A 10 -62.78 -0.93 -20.65
CA GLU A 10 -63.83 0.11 -20.47
C GLU A 10 -63.23 1.50 -20.70
N ASP A 11 -63.96 2.26 -21.54
CA ASP A 11 -63.71 3.68 -21.69
C ASP A 11 -64.44 4.42 -20.56
N PRO A 12 -63.72 5.18 -19.71
CA PRO A 12 -64.35 5.89 -18.59
C PRO A 12 -65.39 6.93 -19.04
N ASP A 13 -65.38 7.36 -20.31
CA ASP A 13 -66.34 8.32 -20.87
C ASP A 13 -67.47 7.64 -21.65
N GLY A 14 -67.59 6.32 -21.64
CA GLY A 14 -68.71 5.56 -22.24
C GLY A 14 -68.63 5.43 -23.77
N GLY A 15 -67.46 5.64 -24.37
CA GLY A 15 -67.20 5.43 -25.77
C GLY A 15 -66.93 3.95 -26.14
N ILE A 16 -66.57 3.70 -27.39
CA ILE A 16 -66.14 2.37 -27.85
C ILE A 16 -64.75 2.06 -27.32
N ALA A 17 -64.67 1.15 -26.34
CA ALA A 17 -63.39 0.69 -25.86
C ALA A 17 -62.60 -0.06 -26.95
N TRP A 18 -61.50 0.45 -27.36
CA TRP A 18 -60.59 -0.23 -28.25
C TRP A 18 -59.77 -1.22 -27.41
N ASN A 19 -59.99 -2.49 -27.64
CA ASN A 19 -59.26 -3.55 -26.94
C ASN A 19 -57.78 -3.60 -27.42
N THR A 20 -57.08 -2.51 -27.16
CA THR A 20 -55.70 -2.29 -27.61
C THR A 20 -54.81 -1.91 -26.44
N ILE A 21 -53.55 -2.21 -26.56
CA ILE A 21 -52.50 -1.80 -25.65
C ILE A 21 -51.59 -0.83 -26.39
N SER A 22 -51.44 0.37 -25.87
CA SER A 22 -50.48 1.35 -26.38
C SER A 22 -49.23 1.34 -25.49
N ILE A 23 -48.08 1.04 -26.08
CA ILE A 23 -46.79 1.13 -25.42
C ILE A 23 -46.09 2.36 -25.98
N TYR A 24 -45.93 3.40 -25.16
CA TYR A 24 -45.26 4.65 -25.54
C TYR A 24 -43.75 4.53 -25.46
N GLU A 25 -43.25 3.71 -24.56
CA GLU A 25 -41.84 3.45 -24.38
C GLU A 25 -41.64 1.99 -23.91
N LEU A 26 -40.76 1.26 -24.53
CA LEU A 26 -40.37 -0.07 -24.16
C LEU A 26 -38.84 -0.11 -24.04
N GLU A 27 -38.31 -0.10 -22.82
CA GLU A 27 -36.91 -0.36 -22.59
C GLU A 27 -36.73 -1.86 -22.31
N VAL A 28 -35.94 -2.53 -23.13
CA VAL A 28 -35.58 -3.93 -22.94
C VAL A 28 -34.15 -3.98 -22.48
N TYR A 29 -33.97 -4.27 -21.20
CA TYR A 29 -32.66 -4.57 -20.59
C TYR A 29 -32.41 -6.07 -20.71
N GLY A 30 -31.65 -6.46 -21.71
CA GLY A 30 -31.21 -7.83 -21.89
C GLY A 30 -30.11 -7.84 -22.92
N GLY A 31 -28.94 -8.30 -22.54
CA GLY A 31 -27.86 -8.54 -23.49
C GLY A 31 -28.23 -9.66 -24.45
N ASN A 32 -27.73 -9.60 -25.67
CA ASN A 32 -27.76 -10.74 -26.57
C ASN A 32 -26.94 -11.87 -25.89
N PRO A 33 -27.50 -13.05 -25.63
CA PRO A 33 -26.73 -14.13 -24.99
C PRO A 33 -25.51 -14.58 -25.79
N ASP A 34 -25.41 -14.19 -27.05
CA ASP A 34 -24.29 -14.45 -27.95
C ASP A 34 -23.32 -13.24 -28.06
N GLU A 35 -23.56 -12.14 -27.33
CA GLU A 35 -22.70 -10.97 -27.36
C GLU A 35 -21.58 -11.13 -26.31
N LYS A 36 -20.33 -11.05 -26.77
CA LYS A 36 -19.13 -11.08 -25.91
C LYS A 36 -19.23 -9.96 -24.88
N MET A 37 -19.08 -10.26 -23.60
CA MET A 37 -19.05 -9.25 -22.53
C MET A 37 -18.01 -8.17 -22.85
N SER A 38 -18.28 -6.91 -22.52
CA SER A 38 -17.26 -5.90 -22.67
C SER A 38 -16.13 -6.07 -21.63
N MET A 39 -14.92 -5.66 -21.96
CA MET A 39 -13.79 -5.67 -21.01
C MET A 39 -14.12 -4.93 -19.72
N SER A 40 -14.94 -3.88 -19.78
CA SER A 40 -15.33 -3.10 -18.61
C SER A 40 -16.27 -3.90 -17.69
N ASP A 41 -17.19 -4.67 -18.27
CA ASP A 41 -18.10 -5.51 -17.50
C ASP A 41 -17.34 -6.65 -16.82
N VAL A 42 -16.42 -7.32 -17.54
CA VAL A 42 -15.55 -8.36 -16.96
C VAL A 42 -14.71 -7.80 -15.80
N LEU A 43 -14.11 -6.61 -15.98
CA LEU A 43 -13.35 -5.97 -14.91
C LEU A 43 -14.22 -5.65 -13.68
N ASN A 44 -15.53 -5.42 -13.86
CA ASN A 44 -16.43 -5.14 -12.74
C ASN A 44 -16.73 -6.38 -11.89
N GLU A 45 -16.49 -7.57 -12.40
CA GLU A 45 -16.64 -8.82 -11.65
C GLU A 45 -15.44 -9.14 -10.73
N ILE A 46 -14.31 -8.42 -10.87
CA ILE A 46 -13.17 -8.59 -9.98
C ILE A 46 -13.58 -8.27 -8.54
N GLN A 47 -13.33 -9.20 -7.64
CA GLN A 47 -13.57 -9.04 -6.21
C GLN A 47 -12.24 -9.01 -5.46
N VAL A 48 -12.09 -8.00 -4.59
CA VAL A 48 -10.95 -7.86 -3.68
C VAL A 48 -11.51 -7.72 -2.28
N GLU A 49 -11.15 -8.65 -1.39
CA GLU A 49 -11.54 -8.56 0.02
C GLU A 49 -10.66 -7.53 0.72
N THR A 50 -11.28 -6.62 1.49
CA THR A 50 -10.53 -5.69 2.34
C THR A 50 -9.73 -6.47 3.38
N PRO A 51 -8.40 -6.28 3.46
CA PRO A 51 -7.55 -6.97 4.43
C PRO A 51 -7.95 -6.68 5.87
N LYS A 52 -7.74 -7.66 6.74
CA LYS A 52 -7.90 -7.54 8.20
C LYS A 52 -6.54 -7.61 8.87
N THR A 53 -6.46 -7.08 10.10
CA THR A 53 -5.24 -7.20 10.91
C THR A 53 -4.79 -8.64 11.01
N GLY A 54 -3.53 -8.90 10.64
CA GLY A 54 -2.92 -10.24 10.65
C GLY A 54 -3.06 -11.05 9.37
N ASP A 55 -3.83 -10.58 8.39
CA ASP A 55 -3.86 -11.22 7.07
C ASP A 55 -2.47 -11.14 6.43
N LYS A 56 -2.06 -12.25 5.81
CA LYS A 56 -0.74 -12.38 5.18
C LYS A 56 -0.79 -12.33 3.66
N LYS A 57 -1.99 -12.42 3.08
CA LYS A 57 -2.23 -12.35 1.64
C LYS A 57 -3.52 -11.60 1.36
N LEU A 58 -3.49 -10.77 0.33
CA LEU A 58 -4.68 -10.16 -0.24
C LEU A 58 -5.48 -11.25 -0.95
N LYS A 59 -6.77 -11.32 -0.64
CA LYS A 59 -7.69 -12.24 -1.29
C LYS A 59 -8.34 -11.56 -2.48
N VAL A 60 -8.06 -12.11 -3.65
CA VAL A 60 -8.55 -11.63 -4.93
C VAL A 60 -9.26 -12.79 -5.64
N THR A 61 -10.43 -12.50 -6.19
CA THR A 61 -11.13 -13.40 -7.11
C THR A 61 -11.18 -12.74 -8.47
N LEU A 62 -10.55 -13.37 -9.44
CA LEU A 62 -10.55 -12.92 -10.83
C LEU A 62 -11.65 -13.66 -11.61
N PRO A 63 -12.41 -12.97 -12.47
CA PRO A 63 -13.41 -13.63 -13.32
C PRO A 63 -12.71 -14.47 -14.41
N GLU A 64 -13.29 -15.63 -14.70
CA GLU A 64 -12.91 -16.48 -15.82
C GLU A 64 -13.95 -16.32 -16.93
N VAL A 65 -13.62 -15.54 -17.96
CA VAL A 65 -14.51 -15.26 -19.09
C VAL A 65 -13.83 -15.64 -20.40
N GLU A 66 -14.49 -16.46 -21.20
CA GLU A 66 -13.95 -16.90 -22.50
C GLU A 66 -13.60 -15.69 -23.40
N GLY A 67 -12.44 -15.75 -24.02
CA GLY A 67 -11.91 -14.69 -24.89
C GLY A 67 -11.20 -13.56 -24.16
N TYR A 68 -11.06 -13.63 -22.81
CA TYR A 68 -10.33 -12.63 -22.03
C TYR A 68 -9.31 -13.27 -21.10
N THR A 69 -8.22 -12.57 -20.87
CA THR A 69 -7.24 -12.86 -19.80
C THR A 69 -7.27 -11.73 -18.80
N VAL A 70 -7.55 -12.05 -17.52
CA VAL A 70 -7.54 -11.09 -16.41
C VAL A 70 -6.42 -11.46 -15.47
N GLU A 71 -5.56 -10.48 -15.18
CA GLU A 71 -4.38 -10.70 -14.35
C GLU A 71 -4.18 -9.55 -13.34
N TYR A 72 -3.54 -9.87 -12.21
CA TYR A 72 -3.02 -8.89 -11.29
C TYR A 72 -1.85 -8.15 -11.94
N ASN A 73 -1.79 -6.82 -11.78
CA ASN A 73 -0.81 -5.96 -12.45
C ASN A 73 -0.01 -5.09 -11.47
N GLY A 74 0.03 -5.45 -10.19
CA GLY A 74 0.79 -4.73 -9.18
C GLY A 74 -0.02 -3.75 -8.32
N THR A 75 0.69 -3.02 -7.48
CA THR A 75 0.14 -1.98 -6.61
C THR A 75 0.97 -0.70 -6.66
N ASP A 76 0.42 0.39 -6.12
CA ASP A 76 1.16 1.64 -5.91
C ASP A 76 2.11 1.59 -4.68
N PHE A 77 2.00 0.54 -3.83
CA PHE A 77 2.83 0.31 -2.65
C PHE A 77 3.26 -1.15 -2.55
N GLU A 78 4.22 -1.57 -3.38
CA GLU A 78 4.74 -2.96 -3.41
C GLU A 78 5.37 -3.40 -2.08
N GLN A 79 5.87 -2.45 -1.28
CA GLN A 79 6.38 -2.74 0.08
C GLN A 79 5.28 -3.12 1.06
N ILE A 80 3.99 -2.90 0.72
CA ILE A 80 2.83 -3.28 1.55
C ILE A 80 2.09 -4.46 0.96
N ILE A 81 1.90 -4.50 -0.37
CA ILE A 81 1.35 -5.65 -1.07
C ILE A 81 2.24 -5.92 -2.29
N ASP A 82 2.97 -7.02 -2.25
CA ASP A 82 3.92 -7.38 -3.30
C ASP A 82 3.27 -8.06 -4.53
N GLU A 83 4.11 -8.45 -5.49
CA GLU A 83 3.70 -9.10 -6.73
C GLU A 83 2.99 -10.44 -6.52
N ASP A 84 3.24 -11.10 -5.38
CA ASP A 84 2.61 -12.35 -4.96
C ASP A 84 1.34 -12.12 -4.11
N LEU A 85 0.86 -10.88 -3.99
CA LEU A 85 -0.24 -10.48 -3.11
C LEU A 85 0.06 -10.71 -1.62
N THR A 86 1.33 -10.85 -1.23
CA THR A 86 1.72 -10.94 0.18
C THR A 86 1.55 -9.58 0.84
N ILE A 87 0.93 -9.57 2.03
CA ILE A 87 0.71 -8.35 2.82
C ILE A 87 1.83 -8.24 3.85
N TYR A 88 2.56 -7.12 3.79
CA TYR A 88 3.46 -6.64 4.82
C TYR A 88 2.71 -5.59 5.64
N GLN A 89 2.61 -5.81 6.94
CA GLN A 89 1.79 -4.96 7.79
C GLN A 89 2.40 -3.56 7.89
N PRO A 90 1.69 -2.49 7.44
CA PRO A 90 2.17 -1.13 7.55
C PRO A 90 2.25 -0.65 9.00
N ILE A 91 2.96 0.45 9.24
CA ILE A 91 3.05 1.08 10.57
C ILE A 91 1.68 1.63 10.97
N SER A 92 1.01 2.32 10.06
CA SER A 92 -0.36 2.83 10.26
C SER A 92 -1.25 2.39 9.11
N ASP A 93 -2.58 2.52 9.27
CA ASP A 93 -3.53 2.18 8.22
C ASP A 93 -3.13 2.86 6.90
N LYS A 94 -3.06 2.07 5.83
CA LYS A 94 -2.61 2.53 4.52
C LYS A 94 -3.57 2.14 3.43
N ASP A 95 -4.02 3.12 2.66
CA ASP A 95 -4.75 2.87 1.43
C ASP A 95 -3.77 2.49 0.33
N VAL A 96 -4.03 1.36 -0.32
CA VAL A 96 -3.23 0.81 -1.41
C VAL A 96 -4.13 0.60 -2.62
N LYS A 97 -3.70 1.01 -3.79
CA LYS A 97 -4.39 0.76 -5.05
C LYS A 97 -3.84 -0.50 -5.69
N VAL A 98 -4.72 -1.45 -5.86
CA VAL A 98 -4.44 -2.73 -6.52
C VAL A 98 -4.85 -2.63 -7.97
N SER A 99 -3.93 -2.86 -8.89
CA SER A 99 -4.14 -2.77 -10.33
C SER A 99 -4.38 -4.14 -10.96
N PHE A 100 -5.34 -4.19 -11.85
CA PHE A 100 -5.66 -5.37 -12.65
C PHE A 100 -5.65 -5.01 -14.13
N LYS A 101 -5.20 -5.94 -14.95
CA LYS A 101 -5.20 -5.82 -16.41
C LYS A 101 -6.12 -6.87 -17.01
N ILE A 102 -6.95 -6.46 -17.95
CA ILE A 102 -7.69 -7.37 -18.83
C ILE A 102 -7.15 -7.23 -20.26
N THR A 103 -6.97 -8.35 -20.92
CA THR A 103 -6.57 -8.41 -22.32
C THR A 103 -7.62 -9.19 -23.12
N ASP A 104 -8.09 -8.64 -24.22
CA ASP A 104 -8.90 -9.35 -25.21
C ASP A 104 -7.96 -10.27 -26.03
N ASN A 105 -8.21 -11.58 -25.98
CA ASN A 105 -7.32 -12.59 -26.58
C ASN A 105 -7.37 -12.61 -28.11
N ASP A 106 -8.42 -12.02 -28.73
CA ASP A 106 -8.58 -11.98 -30.17
C ASP A 106 -7.90 -10.74 -30.78
N THR A 107 -8.02 -9.57 -30.10
CA THR A 107 -7.52 -8.29 -30.62
C THR A 107 -6.21 -7.85 -29.98
N ASN A 108 -5.84 -8.41 -28.83
CA ASN A 108 -4.78 -7.94 -27.92
C ASN A 108 -4.99 -6.53 -27.37
N ASP A 109 -6.21 -5.98 -27.48
CA ASP A 109 -6.55 -4.76 -26.78
C ASP A 109 -6.59 -5.02 -25.27
N TYR A 110 -6.25 -4.01 -24.46
CA TYR A 110 -6.25 -4.17 -23.00
C TYR A 110 -6.80 -2.93 -22.28
N LYS A 111 -7.26 -3.16 -21.06
CA LYS A 111 -7.67 -2.12 -20.11
C LYS A 111 -7.14 -2.42 -18.72
N PHE A 112 -7.06 -1.37 -17.90
CA PHE A 112 -6.70 -1.48 -16.48
C PHE A 112 -7.88 -1.09 -15.60
N LYS A 113 -7.90 -1.68 -14.39
CA LYS A 113 -8.78 -1.27 -13.29
C LYS A 113 -7.97 -1.21 -12.01
N GLU A 114 -8.11 -0.11 -11.27
CA GLU A 114 -7.58 0.03 -9.93
C GLU A 114 -8.70 -0.15 -8.89
N ILE A 115 -8.41 -0.89 -7.83
CA ILE A 115 -9.30 -1.09 -6.69
C ILE A 115 -8.53 -0.66 -5.45
N ALA A 116 -9.05 0.31 -4.71
CA ALA A 116 -8.45 0.74 -3.45
C ALA A 116 -8.85 -0.21 -2.32
N VAL A 117 -7.87 -0.60 -1.51
CA VAL A 117 -8.06 -1.37 -0.28
C VAL A 117 -7.30 -0.69 0.85
N THR A 118 -7.87 -0.68 2.06
CA THR A 118 -7.15 -0.21 3.24
C THR A 118 -6.49 -1.41 3.94
N VAL A 119 -5.16 -1.38 4.05
CA VAL A 119 -4.41 -2.36 4.84
C VAL A 119 -4.26 -1.84 6.27
N PRO A 120 -4.76 -2.57 7.30
CA PRO A 120 -4.68 -2.13 8.68
C PRO A 120 -3.23 -2.06 9.18
N GLY A 121 -2.88 -0.96 9.82
CA GLY A 121 -1.58 -0.75 10.43
C GLY A 121 -1.40 -1.44 11.78
N SER A 122 -0.13 -1.49 12.23
CA SER A 122 0.23 -1.99 13.56
C SER A 122 0.01 -0.95 14.66
N GLN A 123 -0.06 0.33 14.30
CA GLN A 123 -0.21 1.46 15.21
C GLN A 123 -1.37 2.37 14.76
N LYS A 124 -1.96 3.08 15.71
CA LYS A 124 -2.97 4.10 15.41
C LYS A 124 -2.29 5.44 15.11
N ASN A 125 -2.80 6.14 14.11
CA ASN A 125 -2.40 7.51 13.85
C ASN A 125 -2.81 8.43 15.02
N ASP A 126 -1.89 9.31 15.41
CA ASP A 126 -2.14 10.42 16.32
C ASP A 126 -1.93 11.74 15.56
N GLU A 127 -3.01 12.45 15.28
CA GLU A 127 -2.99 13.71 14.53
C GLU A 127 -2.24 14.84 15.28
N THR A 128 -2.03 14.69 16.60
CA THR A 128 -1.29 15.66 17.44
C THR A 128 0.21 15.38 17.48
N ALA A 129 0.64 14.23 16.96
CA ALA A 129 2.03 13.83 16.93
C ALA A 129 2.86 14.62 15.90
N ASN A 130 4.18 14.44 15.96
CA ASN A 130 5.11 15.06 15.02
C ASN A 130 4.79 14.64 13.58
N LYS A 131 4.82 15.61 12.67
CA LYS A 131 4.70 15.34 11.23
C LYS A 131 5.97 14.69 10.70
N ALA A 132 5.84 13.95 9.60
CA ALA A 132 6.98 13.38 8.90
C ALA A 132 8.04 14.46 8.58
N PRO A 133 9.34 14.16 8.78
CA PRO A 133 10.39 15.05 8.39
C PRO A 133 10.45 15.18 6.86
N ASN A 134 10.85 16.35 6.39
CA ASN A 134 11.06 16.56 4.96
C ASN A 134 12.47 16.05 4.58
N VAL A 135 12.53 14.84 4.05
CA VAL A 135 13.76 14.13 3.67
C VAL A 135 13.68 13.62 2.24
N LEU A 136 14.81 13.35 1.62
CA LEU A 136 14.94 12.78 0.28
C LEU A 136 15.80 11.50 0.31
N PRO A 137 15.27 10.37 -0.20
CA PRO A 137 13.89 10.18 -0.68
C PRO A 137 12.84 10.37 0.43
N GLU A 138 11.60 10.66 0.05
CA GLU A 138 10.49 10.77 0.99
C GLU A 138 10.27 9.43 1.71
N LEU A 139 9.85 9.49 3.00
CA LEU A 139 9.55 8.29 3.76
C LEU A 139 8.30 7.60 3.20
N ALA A 140 8.38 6.32 2.95
CA ALA A 140 7.22 5.52 2.51
C ALA A 140 6.13 5.48 3.58
N GLU A 141 6.54 5.40 4.85
CA GLU A 141 5.65 5.34 6.01
C GLU A 141 6.19 6.19 7.17
N TRP A 142 5.29 6.77 7.93
CA TRP A 142 5.59 7.53 9.13
C TRP A 142 4.46 7.40 10.15
N ASN A 143 4.85 7.13 11.39
CA ASN A 143 3.96 7.28 12.55
C ASN A 143 4.66 8.19 13.56
N GLY A 144 4.12 9.38 13.77
CA GLY A 144 4.71 10.39 14.63
C GLY A 144 4.57 10.05 16.12
N GLY A 145 5.63 10.33 16.88
CA GLY A 145 5.58 10.42 18.34
C GLY A 145 5.53 11.87 18.80
N HIS A 146 5.79 12.11 20.08
CA HIS A 146 5.87 13.44 20.67
C HIS A 146 7.30 13.75 21.13
N GLY A 147 7.73 14.99 20.97
CA GLY A 147 9.04 15.45 21.38
C GLY A 147 10.13 15.23 20.34
N ASN A 148 11.39 15.24 20.77
CA ASN A 148 12.56 15.10 19.91
C ASN A 148 13.61 14.24 20.60
N TYR A 149 14.26 13.35 19.86
CA TYR A 149 15.48 12.73 20.30
C TYR A 149 16.61 13.76 20.30
N THR A 150 17.40 13.79 21.38
CA THR A 150 18.56 14.67 21.48
C THR A 150 19.83 13.85 21.71
N VAL A 151 20.80 14.01 20.83
CA VAL A 151 22.11 13.36 20.96
C VAL A 151 22.79 13.84 22.24
N SER A 152 22.84 13.02 23.27
CA SER A 152 23.49 13.34 24.56
C SER A 152 25.00 13.25 24.47
N LYS A 153 25.70 13.89 25.42
CA LYS A 153 27.18 13.86 25.50
C LYS A 153 27.81 12.45 25.57
N GLY A 154 27.03 11.44 25.91
CA GLY A 154 27.52 10.06 26.03
C GLY A 154 26.93 9.12 25.00
N ALA A 155 26.19 9.65 24.03
CA ALA A 155 25.61 8.87 22.96
C ALA A 155 26.70 8.26 22.06
N ARG A 156 26.42 7.08 21.53
CA ARG A 156 27.31 6.34 20.64
C ARG A 156 26.53 5.88 19.40
N ILE A 157 27.23 5.70 18.31
CA ILE A 157 26.72 4.93 17.18
C ILE A 157 27.17 3.48 17.40
N VAL A 158 26.22 2.61 17.60
CA VAL A 158 26.46 1.19 17.90
C VAL A 158 26.07 0.35 16.70
N TYR A 159 26.97 -0.46 16.19
CA TYR A 159 26.68 -1.43 15.15
C TYR A 159 26.80 -2.86 15.68
N LYS A 160 25.83 -3.71 15.29
CA LYS A 160 25.77 -5.10 15.77
C LYS A 160 26.48 -6.07 14.85
N ASP A 161 26.43 -5.84 13.55
CA ASP A 161 27.12 -6.66 12.55
C ASP A 161 28.36 -5.95 12.01
N SER A 162 29.46 -6.70 11.82
CA SER A 162 30.73 -6.14 11.32
C SER A 162 30.62 -5.50 9.92
N SER A 163 29.66 -5.93 9.09
CA SER A 163 29.42 -5.35 7.79
C SER A 163 28.89 -3.91 7.85
N LEU A 164 28.33 -3.49 8.99
CA LEU A 164 27.82 -2.15 9.23
C LEU A 164 28.86 -1.15 9.73
N GLN A 165 30.11 -1.59 9.98
CA GLN A 165 31.15 -0.72 10.53
C GLN A 165 31.35 0.53 9.67
N LYS A 166 31.53 0.38 8.36
CA LYS A 166 31.73 1.51 7.44
C LYS A 166 30.54 2.47 7.42
N THR A 167 29.32 1.94 7.50
CA THR A 167 28.09 2.77 7.56
C THR A 167 28.04 3.56 8.86
N ALA A 168 28.41 2.96 9.99
CA ALA A 168 28.47 3.63 11.29
C ALA A 168 29.55 4.72 11.33
N GLU A 169 30.76 4.44 10.78
CA GLU A 169 31.85 5.40 10.68
C GLU A 169 31.48 6.59 9.75
N ALA A 170 30.83 6.32 8.62
CA ALA A 170 30.34 7.36 7.72
C ALA A 170 29.31 8.26 8.41
N LEU A 171 28.34 7.68 9.16
CA LEU A 171 27.39 8.47 9.93
C LEU A 171 28.09 9.36 10.96
N ALA A 172 29.12 8.86 11.67
CA ALA A 172 29.85 9.63 12.67
C ALA A 172 30.60 10.80 12.05
N ASN A 173 31.28 10.59 10.91
CA ASN A 173 32.02 11.62 10.19
C ASN A 173 31.07 12.70 9.67
N ASP A 174 30.01 12.31 8.98
CA ASP A 174 29.02 13.26 8.43
C ASP A 174 28.28 14.04 9.54
N TYR A 175 28.04 13.38 10.69
CA TYR A 175 27.46 14.04 11.86
C TYR A 175 28.41 15.11 12.41
N GLU A 176 29.73 14.80 12.51
CA GLU A 176 30.72 15.76 12.95
C GLU A 176 30.87 16.92 11.97
N ASP A 177 30.86 16.65 10.66
CA ASP A 177 30.91 17.68 9.62
C ASP A 177 29.73 18.67 9.69
N ILE A 178 28.52 18.15 9.98
CA ILE A 178 27.30 18.96 10.06
C ILE A 178 27.20 19.73 11.37
N THR A 179 27.56 19.08 12.51
CA THR A 179 27.27 19.63 13.84
C THR A 179 28.50 20.20 14.56
N GLY A 180 29.71 19.88 14.10
CA GLY A 180 30.98 20.16 14.81
C GLY A 180 31.19 19.31 16.05
N LYS A 181 30.39 18.24 16.26
CA LYS A 181 30.44 17.38 17.44
C LYS A 181 30.76 15.94 17.05
N SER A 182 31.79 15.36 17.65
CA SER A 182 32.11 13.96 17.44
C SER A 182 31.18 13.03 18.25
N ILE A 183 30.94 11.85 17.69
CA ILE A 183 30.19 10.76 18.33
C ILE A 183 30.97 9.45 18.19
N ALA A 184 31.10 8.70 19.29
CA ALA A 184 31.89 7.47 19.29
C ALA A 184 31.19 6.34 18.52
N VAL A 185 31.96 5.59 17.72
CA VAL A 185 31.49 4.40 17.01
C VAL A 185 31.96 3.15 17.78
N VAL A 186 31.03 2.24 18.08
CA VAL A 186 31.30 1.04 18.90
C VAL A 186 30.60 -0.16 18.34
N LYS A 187 31.30 -1.31 18.28
CA LYS A 187 30.65 -2.59 18.02
C LYS A 187 30.19 -3.21 19.34
N GLY A 188 28.93 -3.64 19.41
CA GLY A 188 28.44 -4.37 20.59
C GLY A 188 27.00 -4.05 20.99
N GLU A 189 26.77 -4.04 22.31
CA GLU A 189 25.44 -3.80 22.86
C GLU A 189 25.16 -2.31 23.03
N SER A 190 23.94 -1.92 22.66
CA SER A 190 23.43 -0.56 22.82
C SER A 190 22.90 -0.30 24.22
N LYS A 191 22.90 0.95 24.63
CA LYS A 191 22.27 1.47 25.84
C LYS A 191 21.34 2.63 25.46
N THR A 192 20.50 3.04 26.40
CA THR A 192 19.66 4.22 26.23
C THR A 192 20.47 5.44 25.79
N GLY A 193 20.01 6.16 24.81
CA GLY A 193 20.66 7.32 24.22
C GLY A 193 21.60 7.00 23.05
N ASP A 194 21.78 5.76 22.68
CA ASP A 194 22.60 5.37 21.51
C ASP A 194 21.80 5.43 20.19
N ILE A 195 22.54 5.52 19.09
CA ILE A 195 22.05 5.27 17.73
C ILE A 195 22.50 3.88 17.33
N THR A 196 21.58 2.94 17.12
CA THR A 196 21.89 1.52 16.87
C THR A 196 21.61 1.15 15.42
N LEU A 197 22.59 0.53 14.78
CA LEU A 197 22.47 -0.08 13.45
C LEU A 197 22.48 -1.60 13.59
N ALA A 198 21.43 -2.27 13.10
CA ALA A 198 21.33 -3.72 13.11
C ALA A 198 20.80 -4.27 11.79
N LEU A 199 21.32 -5.43 11.38
CA LEU A 199 20.71 -6.21 10.30
C LEU A 199 19.64 -7.15 10.85
N THR A 200 18.58 -7.33 10.07
CA THR A 200 17.50 -8.28 10.38
C THR A 200 17.37 -9.32 9.27
N LYS A 201 16.88 -10.51 9.64
CA LYS A 201 16.49 -11.56 8.69
C LYS A 201 14.97 -11.71 8.64
N ASP A 202 14.26 -10.86 9.34
CA ASP A 202 12.81 -10.90 9.41
C ASP A 202 12.20 -10.33 8.13
N LYS A 203 11.89 -11.23 7.20
CA LYS A 203 11.28 -10.88 5.91
C LYS A 203 9.84 -10.37 6.03
N SER A 204 9.19 -10.57 7.19
CA SER A 204 7.83 -10.05 7.41
C SER A 204 7.77 -8.52 7.52
N LEU A 205 8.94 -7.86 7.63
CA LEU A 205 9.06 -6.40 7.64
C LEU A 205 9.00 -5.78 6.23
N GLY A 206 9.15 -6.58 5.16
CA GLY A 206 9.08 -6.09 3.77
C GLY A 206 10.15 -5.09 3.36
N LEU A 207 11.31 -5.05 4.06
CA LEU A 207 12.32 -4.01 3.88
C LEU A 207 13.13 -4.14 2.59
N GLN A 208 13.22 -5.35 2.03
CA GLN A 208 13.97 -5.63 0.81
C GLN A 208 15.43 -5.12 0.89
N ASP A 209 16.03 -4.73 -0.26
CA ASP A 209 17.45 -4.38 -0.33
C ASP A 209 17.76 -2.96 0.18
N GLU A 210 16.86 -2.02 0.04
CA GLU A 210 17.09 -0.61 0.36
C GLU A 210 16.25 -0.08 1.52
N GLY A 211 15.26 -0.85 1.96
CA GLY A 211 14.37 -0.46 3.04
C GLY A 211 15.01 -0.56 4.42
N TYR A 212 14.47 0.21 5.33
CA TYR A 212 14.82 0.20 6.74
C TYR A 212 13.59 0.52 7.61
N LEU A 213 13.62 0.04 8.84
CA LEU A 213 12.74 0.45 9.92
C LEU A 213 13.57 1.28 10.92
N MET A 214 13.09 2.47 11.25
CA MET A 214 13.71 3.35 12.25
C MET A 214 12.71 3.64 13.34
N ASP A 215 13.07 3.27 14.57
CA ASP A 215 12.30 3.56 15.77
C ASP A 215 13.06 4.61 16.60
N ILE A 216 12.39 5.72 16.92
CA ILE A 216 12.96 6.86 17.62
C ILE A 216 12.17 7.10 18.90
N ASP A 217 12.84 6.89 20.03
CA ASP A 217 12.34 7.16 21.36
C ASP A 217 13.47 7.81 22.18
N ASP A 218 13.81 7.29 23.33
CA ASP A 218 15.03 7.69 24.08
C ASP A 218 16.34 7.31 23.36
N SER A 219 16.25 6.54 22.29
CA SER A 219 17.34 6.06 21.43
C SER A 219 16.86 6.05 19.97
N ILE A 220 17.79 5.94 19.02
CA ILE A 220 17.45 5.64 17.63
C ILE A 220 17.83 4.19 17.34
N ASN A 221 16.86 3.37 16.94
CA ASN A 221 17.07 1.98 16.60
C ASN A 221 16.76 1.74 15.12
N ILE A 222 17.76 1.33 14.35
CA ILE A 222 17.64 1.05 12.93
C ILE A 222 17.74 -0.45 12.70
N LYS A 223 16.79 -0.99 11.92
CA LYS A 223 16.81 -2.34 11.37
C LYS A 223 16.74 -2.26 9.85
N ALA A 224 17.58 -3.00 9.16
CA ALA A 224 17.59 -3.15 7.71
C ALA A 224 17.92 -4.60 7.34
N GLU A 225 17.54 -5.05 6.15
CA GLU A 225 17.95 -6.37 5.68
C GLU A 225 19.37 -6.37 5.11
N THR A 226 19.81 -5.20 4.62
CA THR A 226 21.10 -5.02 3.97
C THR A 226 21.86 -3.81 4.54
N THR A 227 23.15 -3.73 4.22
CA THR A 227 23.97 -2.56 4.54
C THR A 227 23.52 -1.31 3.76
N THR A 228 22.93 -1.48 2.58
CA THR A 228 22.38 -0.38 1.76
C THR A 228 21.17 0.25 2.46
N GLY A 229 20.20 -0.54 2.91
CA GLY A 229 19.08 -0.04 3.68
C GLY A 229 19.51 0.66 4.97
N ALA A 230 20.48 0.10 5.71
CA ALA A 230 21.05 0.74 6.88
C ALA A 230 21.73 2.08 6.54
N TYR A 231 22.40 2.19 5.39
CA TYR A 231 23.00 3.43 4.91
C TYR A 231 21.93 4.49 4.63
N TRP A 232 20.84 4.16 3.95
CA TRP A 232 19.72 5.08 3.70
C TRP A 232 19.11 5.61 4.99
N ALA A 233 18.97 4.76 6.01
CA ALA A 233 18.51 5.20 7.33
C ALA A 233 19.43 6.27 7.93
N THR A 234 20.75 6.15 7.77
CA THR A 234 21.70 7.18 8.24
C THR A 234 21.52 8.50 7.52
N ARG A 235 21.17 8.49 6.23
CA ARG A 235 20.91 9.72 5.45
C ARG A 235 19.65 10.44 5.95
N THR A 236 18.62 9.68 6.33
CA THR A 236 17.41 10.22 6.95
C THR A 236 17.71 10.91 8.28
N ILE A 237 18.55 10.29 9.15
CA ILE A 237 18.98 10.92 10.40
C ILE A 237 19.64 12.26 10.12
N LEU A 238 20.65 12.31 9.23
CA LEU A 238 21.41 13.52 8.95
C LEU A 238 20.56 14.66 8.38
N GLN A 239 19.59 14.34 7.51
CA GLN A 239 18.65 15.32 6.97
C GLN A 239 17.63 15.82 8.02
N SER A 240 17.44 15.08 9.10
CA SER A 240 16.50 15.43 10.18
C SER A 240 17.13 16.24 11.31
N ILE A 241 18.44 16.50 11.27
CA ILE A 241 19.16 17.31 12.26
C ILE A 241 18.70 18.76 12.20
N LYS A 242 18.42 19.34 13.38
CA LYS A 242 17.97 20.74 13.55
C LYS A 242 18.92 21.48 14.44
#